data_89d247b12779ab81078e78fdc47c1a42
#
_entry.id   89d247b12779ab81078e78fdc47c1a42
#
_cell.length_a   1.000
_cell.length_b   1.000
_cell.length_c   1.000
_cell.angle_alpha   90.00
_cell.angle_beta   90.00
_cell.angle_gamma   90.00
#
_symmetry.space_group_name_H-M   'P 1'
#
loop_
_entity.id
_entity.type
_entity.pdbx_description
1 polymer ?
#
loop_
_entity_poly.entity_id
_entity_poly.type
_entity_poly.pdbx_seq_one_letter_code
_entity_poly.pdbx_strand_id
1 'polypeptide(L)'
;GLHLYINISNFNDILEREEENYPTEPKHAIHALDTFFSSIEDFCKHHTNNSTIEKITGARLHIYIEDSLINSYNAAKTISQFSYKLSSYLLDNVGKYKSLIRFKIQVGLAYGNFYIFEFNDSRYSELTSIGYAANFAAKLQALAHNNCITIPKDIFEIIPEKDKSCFNKINDTHLKKYEQDCFYTSLLSKLSNNSDFSKDLELSIKKANEINLYEMSFNPVIKSLKYDSLSKKECKTLEGIPFFADVRNFTSKFNEDDSNLEQMTIKTQNILQSMYTSVIENNGIHVQFQGDREFALFHNYKDYTCYKDAILAGLRIIDVVKTFQVNVGIGQSLGKMYA
;
A
#
# COMPACT_ATOMS: atom_id res chain seq x y z
N GLY A 1 13.30 6.51 -10.94
CA GLY A 1 13.34 5.46 -9.91
C GLY A 1 12.36 4.34 -10.15
N LEU A 2 12.42 3.32 -9.31
CA LEU A 2 11.55 2.14 -9.39
C LEU A 2 10.54 2.15 -8.26
N HIS A 3 9.27 1.89 -8.58
CA HIS A 3 8.22 1.63 -7.61
C HIS A 3 7.99 0.14 -7.45
N LEU A 4 7.93 -0.30 -6.20
CA LEU A 4 7.67 -1.67 -5.77
C LEU A 4 6.42 -1.69 -4.90
N TYR A 5 5.41 -2.47 -5.31
CA TYR A 5 4.25 -2.78 -4.47
C TYR A 5 4.27 -4.23 -4.05
N ILE A 6 4.08 -4.47 -2.76
CA ILE A 6 3.94 -5.79 -2.15
C ILE A 6 2.58 -5.84 -1.46
N ASN A 7 1.77 -6.84 -1.77
CA ASN A 7 0.44 -7.01 -1.20
C ASN A 7 0.25 -8.44 -0.67
N ILE A 8 -0.40 -8.57 0.48
CA ILE A 8 -0.90 -9.85 0.99
C ILE A 8 -2.32 -10.02 0.47
N SER A 9 -2.48 -10.75 -0.64
CA SER A 9 -3.75 -10.82 -1.39
C SER A 9 -4.90 -11.49 -0.65
N ASN A 10 -4.60 -12.34 0.32
CA ASN A 10 -5.59 -13.09 1.10
C ASN A 10 -5.74 -12.59 2.54
N PHE A 11 -5.39 -11.33 2.84
CA PHE A 11 -5.43 -10.83 4.21
C PHE A 11 -6.86 -10.74 4.75
N ASN A 12 -7.82 -10.38 3.91
CA ASN A 12 -9.24 -10.35 4.31
C ASN A 12 -9.74 -11.76 4.69
N ASP A 13 -9.39 -12.79 3.93
CA ASP A 13 -9.75 -14.18 4.26
C ASP A 13 -9.16 -14.60 5.62
N ILE A 14 -7.97 -14.10 5.95
CA ILE A 14 -7.29 -14.35 7.23
C ILE A 14 -8.03 -13.66 8.38
N LEU A 15 -8.42 -12.41 8.19
CA LEU A 15 -9.20 -11.65 9.18
C LEU A 15 -10.57 -12.30 9.43
N GLU A 16 -11.32 -12.59 8.38
CA GLU A 16 -12.63 -13.22 8.47
C GLU A 16 -12.56 -14.55 9.23
N ARG A 17 -11.60 -15.40 8.91
CA ARG A 17 -11.41 -16.67 9.60
C ARG A 17 -11.00 -16.52 11.06
N GLU A 18 -10.21 -15.50 11.39
CA GLU A 18 -9.88 -15.24 12.80
C GLU A 18 -11.08 -14.68 13.55
N GLU A 19 -11.88 -13.81 12.92
CA GLU A 19 -13.12 -13.27 13.50
C GLU A 19 -14.18 -14.35 13.77
N GLU A 20 -14.22 -15.45 13.00
CA GLU A 20 -15.08 -16.61 13.31
C GLU A 20 -14.73 -17.23 14.68
N ASN A 21 -13.46 -17.23 15.05
CA ASN A 21 -12.98 -17.78 16.33
C ASN A 21 -12.93 -16.73 17.45
N TYR A 22 -12.65 -15.47 17.10
CA TYR A 22 -12.47 -14.33 18.00
C TYR A 22 -13.23 -13.10 17.47
N PRO A 23 -14.56 -13.00 17.65
CA PRO A 23 -15.43 -12.08 16.88
C PRO A 23 -15.16 -10.58 16.99
N THR A 24 -14.28 -10.13 17.87
CA THR A 24 -13.98 -8.69 18.03
C THR A 24 -12.51 -8.36 18.07
N GLU A 25 -11.64 -9.36 18.01
CA GLU A 25 -10.23 -9.17 18.33
C GLU A 25 -9.31 -10.03 17.43
N PRO A 26 -9.13 -9.70 16.13
CA PRO A 26 -8.26 -10.45 15.24
C PRO A 26 -6.78 -10.14 15.54
N LYS A 27 -6.35 -10.40 16.79
CA LYS A 27 -5.03 -10.03 17.32
C LYS A 27 -3.88 -10.67 16.58
N HIS A 28 -4.02 -11.95 16.22
CA HIS A 28 -2.95 -12.70 15.59
C HIS A 28 -2.71 -12.19 14.17
N ALA A 29 -3.78 -11.95 13.38
CA ALA A 29 -3.69 -11.46 12.03
C ALA A 29 -3.09 -10.05 11.97
N ILE A 30 -3.61 -9.12 12.79
CA ILE A 30 -3.13 -7.73 12.82
C ILE A 30 -1.67 -7.68 13.28
N HIS A 31 -1.32 -8.41 14.35
CA HIS A 31 0.07 -8.46 14.82
C HIS A 31 1.02 -9.14 13.83
N ALA A 32 0.56 -10.19 13.12
CA ALA A 32 1.36 -10.83 12.09
C ALA A 32 1.60 -9.89 10.89
N LEU A 33 0.60 -9.08 10.50
CA LEU A 33 0.71 -8.06 9.47
C LEU A 33 1.73 -6.98 9.86
N ASP A 34 1.61 -6.44 11.07
CA ASP A 34 2.54 -5.43 11.60
C ASP A 34 3.97 -5.98 11.65
N THR A 35 4.15 -7.20 12.17
CA THR A 35 5.46 -7.86 12.20
C THR A 35 6.03 -8.05 10.79
N PHE A 36 5.20 -8.47 9.84
CA PHE A 36 5.60 -8.67 8.45
C PHE A 36 6.12 -7.39 7.81
N PHE A 37 5.37 -6.30 7.87
CA PHE A 37 5.77 -5.04 7.25
C PHE A 37 6.93 -4.37 7.98
N SER A 38 6.93 -4.36 9.31
CA SER A 38 8.04 -3.79 10.08
C SER A 38 9.35 -4.57 9.90
N SER A 39 9.29 -5.88 9.61
CA SER A 39 10.48 -6.67 9.27
C SER A 39 11.00 -6.34 7.86
N ILE A 40 10.11 -6.08 6.89
CA ILE A 40 10.53 -5.61 5.56
C ILE A 40 11.14 -4.21 5.66
N GLU A 41 10.60 -3.34 6.48
CA GLU A 41 11.16 -2.00 6.74
C GLU A 41 12.58 -2.08 7.29
N ASP A 42 12.81 -2.92 8.31
CA ASP A 42 14.14 -3.12 8.87
C ASP A 42 15.11 -3.73 7.85
N PHE A 43 14.63 -4.69 7.04
CA PHE A 43 15.41 -5.26 5.95
C PHE A 43 15.84 -4.19 4.94
N CYS A 44 14.91 -3.33 4.52
CA CYS A 44 15.23 -2.21 3.62
C CYS A 44 16.28 -1.28 4.20
N LYS A 45 16.14 -0.88 5.46
CA LYS A 45 17.11 -0.01 6.15
C LYS A 45 18.53 -0.59 6.23
N HIS A 46 18.64 -1.91 6.34
CA HIS A 46 19.95 -2.57 6.50
C HIS A 46 20.60 -2.99 5.18
N HIS A 47 19.82 -3.27 4.14
CA HIS A 47 20.33 -3.92 2.93
C HIS A 47 20.15 -3.10 1.65
N THR A 48 19.37 -2.01 1.68
CA THR A 48 19.04 -1.23 0.47
C THR A 48 19.07 0.27 0.76
N ASN A 49 20.26 0.87 0.64
CA ASN A 49 20.48 2.28 1.00
C ASN A 49 19.61 3.31 0.27
N ASN A 50 19.09 2.96 -0.93
CA ASN A 50 18.34 3.86 -1.80
C ASN A 50 16.84 3.51 -1.86
N SER A 51 16.35 2.68 -0.93
CA SER A 51 14.93 2.35 -0.84
C SER A 51 14.24 3.10 0.29
N THR A 52 13.08 3.63 0.01
CA THR A 52 12.22 4.33 0.98
C THR A 52 10.86 3.68 1.00
N ILE A 53 10.39 3.32 2.19
CA ILE A 53 9.00 2.94 2.38
C ILE A 53 8.18 4.21 2.34
N GLU A 54 7.31 4.32 1.35
CA GLU A 54 6.43 5.46 1.22
C GLU A 54 5.17 5.27 2.06
N LYS A 55 4.51 4.12 1.89
CA LYS A 55 3.21 3.91 2.54
C LYS A 55 2.92 2.44 2.82
N ILE A 56 2.17 2.25 3.91
CA ILE A 56 1.45 1.00 4.21
C ILE A 56 -0.04 1.31 4.17
N THR A 57 -0.81 0.56 3.37
CA THR A 57 -2.26 0.73 3.26
C THR A 57 -2.94 -0.62 3.37
N GLY A 58 -3.55 -0.89 4.51
CA GLY A 58 -4.11 -2.21 4.82
C GLY A 58 -3.03 -3.29 4.70
N ALA A 59 -3.22 -4.23 3.79
CA ALA A 59 -2.28 -5.33 3.55
C ALA A 59 -1.29 -5.06 2.40
N ARG A 60 -1.10 -3.82 2.01
CA ARG A 60 -0.23 -3.41 0.89
C ARG A 60 0.84 -2.43 1.33
N LEU A 61 2.07 -2.70 0.90
CA LEU A 61 3.27 -1.88 1.12
C LEU A 61 3.71 -1.28 -0.20
N HIS A 62 4.03 0.01 -0.20
CA HIS A 62 4.62 0.74 -1.31
C HIS A 62 6.03 1.21 -0.94
N ILE A 63 6.99 0.86 -1.78
CA ILE A 63 8.41 1.25 -1.67
C ILE A 63 8.83 1.90 -2.98
N TYR A 64 9.61 2.97 -2.92
CA TYR A 64 10.33 3.46 -4.08
C TYR A 64 11.85 3.32 -3.89
N ILE A 65 12.58 3.15 -5.00
CA ILE A 65 14.02 2.91 -5.03
C ILE A 65 14.66 3.88 -6.03
N GLU A 66 15.54 4.73 -5.53
CA GLU A 66 16.22 5.78 -6.31
C GLU A 66 17.61 5.31 -6.75
N ASP A 67 17.67 4.57 -7.86
CA ASP A 67 18.93 4.09 -8.45
C ASP A 67 18.74 3.86 -9.97
N SER A 68 19.81 3.45 -10.64
CA SER A 68 19.72 2.93 -12.00
C SER A 68 18.73 1.79 -12.10
N LEU A 69 18.12 1.60 -13.26
CA LEU A 69 17.08 0.58 -13.46
C LEU A 69 17.54 -0.82 -13.03
N ILE A 70 18.76 -1.23 -13.36
CA ILE A 70 19.26 -2.57 -13.03
C ILE A 70 19.52 -2.73 -11.53
N ASN A 71 20.07 -1.71 -10.86
CA ASN A 71 20.30 -1.73 -9.41
C ASN A 71 18.97 -1.73 -8.67
N SER A 72 18.03 -0.88 -9.08
CA SER A 72 16.67 -0.82 -8.52
C SER A 72 15.93 -2.15 -8.68
N TYR A 73 16.03 -2.80 -9.85
CA TYR A 73 15.47 -4.13 -10.05
C TYR A 73 16.08 -5.18 -9.10
N ASN A 74 17.41 -5.18 -8.96
CA ASN A 74 18.08 -6.13 -8.06
C ASN A 74 17.67 -5.93 -6.59
N ALA A 75 17.56 -4.68 -6.13
CA ALA A 75 17.08 -4.35 -4.80
C ALA A 75 15.61 -4.78 -4.63
N ALA A 76 14.72 -4.42 -5.55
CA ALA A 76 13.31 -4.80 -5.53
C ALA A 76 13.10 -6.32 -5.54
N LYS A 77 13.88 -7.04 -6.36
CA LYS A 77 13.89 -8.51 -6.39
C LYS A 77 14.27 -9.09 -5.03
N THR A 78 15.33 -8.58 -4.41
CA THR A 78 15.83 -9.04 -3.11
C THR A 78 14.80 -8.79 -2.00
N ILE A 79 14.20 -7.60 -1.95
CA ILE A 79 13.11 -7.26 -1.01
C ILE A 79 11.91 -8.20 -1.21
N SER A 80 11.53 -8.43 -2.47
CA SER A 80 10.38 -9.31 -2.80
C SER A 80 10.62 -10.77 -2.40
N GLN A 81 11.85 -11.27 -2.57
CA GLN A 81 12.25 -12.62 -2.17
C GLN A 81 12.33 -12.76 -0.66
N PHE A 82 12.85 -11.74 0.05
CA PHE A 82 12.80 -11.69 1.50
C PHE A 82 11.35 -11.75 2.00
N SER A 83 10.47 -10.89 1.45
CA SER A 83 9.05 -10.84 1.80
C SER A 83 8.35 -12.20 1.58
N TYR A 84 8.66 -12.86 0.46
CA TYR A 84 8.12 -14.19 0.16
C TYR A 84 8.58 -15.23 1.18
N LYS A 85 9.87 -15.29 1.51
CA LYS A 85 10.40 -16.20 2.54
C LYS A 85 9.84 -15.89 3.93
N LEU A 86 9.77 -14.60 4.29
CA LEU A 86 9.24 -14.14 5.56
C LEU A 86 7.78 -14.55 5.75
N SER A 87 6.97 -14.52 4.67
CA SER A 87 5.54 -14.86 4.71
C SER A 87 5.25 -16.28 5.22
N SER A 88 6.11 -17.25 4.91
CA SER A 88 6.02 -18.61 5.44
C SER A 88 6.78 -18.78 6.75
N TYR A 89 7.95 -18.17 6.86
CA TYR A 89 8.84 -18.34 7.98
C TYR A 89 8.24 -17.87 9.31
N LEU A 90 7.54 -16.73 9.32
CA LEU A 90 6.82 -16.23 10.49
C LEU A 90 5.76 -17.23 10.97
N LEU A 91 4.94 -17.74 10.07
CA LEU A 91 3.83 -18.63 10.41
C LEU A 91 4.31 -20.01 10.85
N ASP A 92 5.43 -20.49 10.29
CA ASP A 92 6.00 -21.78 10.66
C ASP A 92 6.76 -21.74 12.00
N ASN A 93 7.35 -20.59 12.37
CA ASN A 93 8.27 -20.49 13.53
C ASN A 93 7.73 -19.65 14.70
N VAL A 94 6.68 -18.86 14.52
CA VAL A 94 6.05 -18.10 15.62
C VAL A 94 4.81 -18.82 16.11
N GLY A 95 4.89 -19.42 17.32
CA GLY A 95 3.85 -20.29 17.86
C GLY A 95 2.45 -19.70 17.85
N LYS A 96 2.33 -18.40 18.15
CA LYS A 96 1.05 -17.68 18.17
C LYS A 96 0.43 -17.44 16.80
N TYR A 97 1.15 -17.66 15.70
CA TYR A 97 0.63 -17.51 14.32
C TYR A 97 0.23 -18.83 13.65
N LYS A 98 0.41 -19.97 14.33
CA LYS A 98 0.16 -21.30 13.75
C LYS A 98 -1.28 -21.53 13.26
N SER A 99 -2.25 -20.80 13.81
CA SER A 99 -3.65 -20.88 13.39
C SER A 99 -3.95 -20.08 12.12
N LEU A 100 -3.07 -19.15 11.74
CA LEU A 100 -3.28 -18.29 10.59
C LEU A 100 -3.05 -19.04 9.26
N ILE A 101 -3.82 -18.65 8.25
CA ILE A 101 -3.59 -19.08 6.87
C ILE A 101 -2.30 -18.41 6.35
N ARG A 102 -1.52 -19.13 5.56
CA ARG A 102 -0.28 -18.58 4.96
C ARG A 102 -0.57 -17.36 4.09
N PHE A 103 0.26 -16.33 4.25
CA PHE A 103 0.21 -15.13 3.43
C PHE A 103 0.51 -15.45 1.97
N LYS A 104 -0.30 -14.91 1.06
CA LYS A 104 -0.11 -15.00 -0.38
C LYS A 104 0.38 -13.65 -0.88
N ILE A 105 1.62 -13.60 -1.36
CA ILE A 105 2.30 -12.36 -1.74
C ILE A 105 2.08 -12.07 -3.22
N GLN A 106 1.71 -10.84 -3.54
CA GLN A 106 1.65 -10.31 -4.92
C GLN A 106 2.58 -9.12 -5.03
N VAL A 107 3.40 -9.10 -6.08
CA VAL A 107 4.40 -8.05 -6.30
C VAL A 107 4.23 -7.42 -7.68
N GLY A 108 4.32 -6.09 -7.75
CA GLY A 108 4.37 -5.33 -9.01
C GLY A 108 5.51 -4.33 -9.01
N LEU A 109 6.23 -4.23 -10.13
CA LEU A 109 7.32 -3.28 -10.34
C LEU A 109 7.04 -2.42 -11.56
N ALA A 110 7.40 -1.14 -11.47
CA ALA A 110 7.55 -0.27 -12.64
C ALA A 110 8.66 0.76 -12.39
N TYR A 111 9.34 1.16 -13.46
CA TYR A 111 10.41 2.16 -13.41
C TYR A 111 10.01 3.37 -14.25
N GLY A 112 10.37 4.57 -13.80
CA GLY A 112 10.10 5.80 -14.55
C GLY A 112 10.34 7.04 -13.72
N ASN A 113 10.01 8.19 -14.32
CA ASN A 113 10.08 9.47 -13.65
C ASN A 113 8.90 9.63 -12.67
N PHE A 114 9.15 10.21 -11.51
CA PHE A 114 8.15 10.53 -10.50
C PHE A 114 8.58 11.75 -9.70
N TYR A 115 7.62 12.38 -9.06
CA TYR A 115 7.84 13.48 -8.12
C TYR A 115 7.47 13.03 -6.74
N ILE A 116 8.26 13.47 -5.77
CA ILE A 116 7.92 13.39 -4.35
C ILE A 116 7.59 14.80 -3.91
N PHE A 117 6.44 14.99 -3.31
CA PHE A 117 6.11 16.23 -2.65
C PHE A 117 5.71 15.98 -1.20
N GLU A 118 5.99 16.95 -0.38
CA GLU A 118 5.55 16.99 1.00
C GLU A 118 4.23 17.73 1.08
N PHE A 119 3.20 17.05 1.57
CA PHE A 119 1.95 17.66 1.92
C PHE A 119 2.02 18.08 3.39
N ASN A 120 1.88 19.37 3.67
CA ASN A 120 1.95 19.91 5.02
C ASN A 120 0.69 20.71 5.34
N ASP A 121 -0.02 20.30 6.38
CA ASP A 121 -1.03 21.10 7.10
C ASP A 121 -0.59 21.22 8.56
N SER A 122 -1.12 22.19 9.30
CA SER A 122 -0.78 22.40 10.71
C SER A 122 -0.98 21.16 11.62
N ARG A 123 -1.69 20.16 11.15
CA ARG A 123 -2.08 18.94 11.86
C ARG A 123 -1.50 17.67 11.28
N TYR A 124 -0.92 17.74 10.07
CA TYR A 124 -0.56 16.55 9.31
C TYR A 124 0.55 16.85 8.30
N SER A 125 1.54 15.96 8.22
CA SER A 125 2.60 16.01 7.21
C SER A 125 2.75 14.62 6.58
N GLU A 126 2.81 14.58 5.25
CA GLU A 126 2.94 13.34 4.48
C GLU A 126 3.79 13.54 3.24
N LEU A 127 4.68 12.59 2.96
CA LEU A 127 5.34 12.46 1.67
C LEU A 127 4.48 11.62 0.73
N THR A 128 4.32 12.09 -0.50
CA THR A 128 3.56 11.38 -1.53
C THR A 128 4.30 11.42 -2.85
N SER A 129 4.50 10.25 -3.46
CA SER A 129 5.03 10.16 -4.82
C SER A 129 3.90 10.24 -5.85
N ILE A 130 4.13 11.01 -6.91
CA ILE A 130 3.22 11.14 -8.04
C ILE A 130 4.00 10.83 -9.32
N GLY A 131 3.44 9.99 -10.16
CA GLY A 131 4.00 9.66 -11.45
C GLY A 131 3.37 8.44 -12.09
N TYR A 132 3.67 8.27 -13.36
CA TYR A 132 3.23 7.11 -14.12
C TYR A 132 3.68 5.79 -13.48
N ALA A 133 4.97 5.69 -13.09
CA ALA A 133 5.56 4.46 -12.57
C ALA A 133 4.88 3.98 -11.28
N ALA A 134 4.53 4.88 -10.35
CA ALA A 134 3.84 4.53 -9.11
C ALA A 134 2.48 3.87 -9.38
N ASN A 135 1.65 4.51 -10.21
CA ASN A 135 0.34 3.99 -10.56
C ASN A 135 0.44 2.69 -11.39
N PHE A 136 1.42 2.59 -12.26
CA PHE A 136 1.62 1.41 -13.10
C PHE A 136 2.08 0.20 -12.27
N ALA A 137 3.04 0.37 -11.35
CA ALA A 137 3.47 -0.68 -10.43
C ALA A 137 2.31 -1.24 -9.58
N ALA A 138 1.41 -0.36 -9.10
CA ALA A 138 0.21 -0.78 -8.38
C ALA A 138 -0.74 -1.63 -9.25
N LYS A 139 -0.89 -1.31 -10.55
CA LYS A 139 -1.68 -2.11 -11.49
C LYS A 139 -1.03 -3.46 -11.80
N LEU A 140 0.29 -3.49 -11.98
CA LEU A 140 1.04 -4.73 -12.17
C LEU A 140 0.96 -5.63 -10.94
N GLN A 141 1.00 -5.06 -9.73
CA GLN A 141 0.76 -5.82 -8.51
C GLN A 141 -0.63 -6.46 -8.49
N ALA A 142 -1.67 -5.72 -8.90
CA ALA A 142 -3.03 -6.24 -8.95
C ALA A 142 -3.23 -7.36 -10.00
N LEU A 143 -2.41 -7.40 -11.06
CA LEU A 143 -2.38 -8.50 -12.04
C LEU A 143 -1.56 -9.71 -11.58
N ALA A 144 -0.69 -9.56 -10.59
CA ALA A 144 0.16 -10.64 -10.15
C ALA A 144 -0.66 -11.79 -9.55
N HIS A 145 -0.33 -13.02 -9.91
CA HIS A 145 -0.81 -14.19 -9.20
C HIS A 145 -0.15 -14.33 -7.82
N ASN A 146 -0.73 -15.17 -6.98
CA ASN A 146 -0.20 -15.43 -5.65
C ASN A 146 1.27 -15.91 -5.71
N ASN A 147 2.11 -15.32 -4.87
CA ASN A 147 3.55 -15.58 -4.78
C ASN A 147 4.32 -15.27 -6.07
N CYS A 148 3.78 -14.39 -6.90
CA CYS A 148 4.39 -13.94 -8.14
C CYS A 148 4.76 -12.47 -8.10
N ILE A 149 5.75 -12.14 -8.93
CA ILE A 149 6.15 -10.80 -9.31
C ILE A 149 5.74 -10.54 -10.75
N THR A 150 5.19 -9.37 -11.03
CA THR A 150 4.83 -8.93 -12.39
C THR A 150 5.61 -7.68 -12.74
N ILE A 151 6.23 -7.68 -13.91
CA ILE A 151 7.08 -6.60 -14.43
C ILE A 151 6.64 -6.19 -15.84
N PRO A 152 6.87 -4.94 -16.26
CA PRO A 152 6.61 -4.50 -17.61
C PRO A 152 7.75 -4.91 -18.57
N LYS A 153 7.52 -4.69 -19.87
CA LYS A 153 8.44 -5.10 -20.93
C LYS A 153 9.82 -4.44 -20.84
N ASP A 154 9.88 -3.17 -20.55
CA ASP A 154 11.12 -2.38 -20.43
C ASP A 154 12.05 -2.95 -19.32
N ILE A 155 11.49 -3.31 -18.18
CA ILE A 155 12.25 -4.01 -17.12
C ILE A 155 12.67 -5.39 -17.61
N PHE A 156 11.78 -6.16 -18.25
CA PHE A 156 12.09 -7.51 -18.74
C PHE A 156 13.25 -7.51 -19.75
N GLU A 157 13.35 -6.52 -20.61
CA GLU A 157 14.39 -6.44 -21.65
C GLU A 157 15.80 -6.28 -21.07
N ILE A 158 15.95 -5.64 -19.90
CA ILE A 158 17.25 -5.31 -19.31
C ILE A 158 17.72 -6.26 -18.20
N ILE A 159 16.82 -7.06 -17.60
CA ILE A 159 17.18 -7.97 -16.52
C ILE A 159 18.11 -9.09 -16.99
N PRO A 160 18.90 -9.73 -16.09
CA PRO A 160 19.80 -10.82 -16.45
C PRO A 160 19.07 -12.00 -17.09
N GLU A 161 19.68 -12.67 -18.08
CA GLU A 161 19.12 -13.82 -18.80
C GLU A 161 18.67 -14.96 -17.86
N LYS A 162 19.41 -15.20 -16.78
CA LYS A 162 19.03 -16.19 -15.77
C LYS A 162 17.69 -15.88 -15.10
N ASP A 163 17.34 -14.61 -14.93
CA ASP A 163 16.04 -14.19 -14.40
C ASP A 163 14.99 -14.22 -15.51
N LYS A 164 15.31 -13.75 -16.74
CA LYS A 164 14.39 -13.81 -17.89
C LYS A 164 13.82 -15.18 -18.12
N SER A 165 14.65 -16.23 -18.00
CA SER A 165 14.22 -17.62 -18.17
C SER A 165 13.13 -18.08 -17.19
N CYS A 166 12.94 -17.36 -16.08
CA CYS A 166 11.93 -17.65 -15.08
C CYS A 166 10.58 -16.97 -15.36
N PHE A 167 10.57 -15.97 -16.25
CA PHE A 167 9.38 -15.18 -16.53
C PHE A 167 8.56 -15.74 -17.69
N ASN A 168 7.24 -15.68 -17.53
CA ASN A 168 6.28 -15.99 -18.58
C ASN A 168 5.61 -14.72 -19.07
N LYS A 169 5.47 -14.58 -20.38
CA LYS A 169 4.76 -13.47 -21.01
C LYS A 169 3.26 -13.59 -20.74
N ILE A 170 2.65 -12.48 -20.38
CA ILE A 170 1.20 -12.31 -20.30
C ILE A 170 0.77 -11.13 -21.17
N ASN A 171 -0.42 -11.24 -21.78
CA ASN A 171 -1.03 -10.14 -22.53
C ASN A 171 -2.26 -9.69 -21.76
N ASP A 172 -2.34 -8.40 -21.48
CA ASP A 172 -3.52 -7.81 -20.82
C ASP A 172 -3.97 -6.56 -21.56
N THR A 173 -5.17 -6.65 -22.14
CA THR A 173 -5.76 -5.54 -22.90
C THR A 173 -6.24 -4.39 -22.02
N HIS A 174 -6.46 -4.62 -20.72
CA HIS A 174 -6.89 -3.58 -19.79
C HIS A 174 -5.78 -2.57 -19.47
N LEU A 175 -4.51 -2.96 -19.66
CA LEU A 175 -3.35 -2.10 -19.43
C LEU A 175 -2.77 -1.48 -20.70
N LYS A 176 -3.39 -1.63 -21.87
CA LYS A 176 -2.94 -1.00 -23.14
C LYS A 176 -2.73 0.52 -23.04
N LYS A 177 -3.49 1.19 -22.15
CA LYS A 177 -3.33 2.62 -21.91
C LYS A 177 -1.95 3.02 -21.37
N TYR A 178 -1.14 2.08 -20.95
CA TYR A 178 0.24 2.28 -20.53
C TYR A 178 1.26 2.02 -21.66
N GLU A 179 0.81 2.08 -22.92
CA GLU A 179 1.62 1.87 -24.13
C GLU A 179 2.32 0.51 -24.20
N GLN A 180 1.88 -0.41 -23.36
CA GLN A 180 2.41 -1.77 -23.31
C GLN A 180 1.28 -2.77 -23.50
N ASP A 181 1.51 -3.74 -24.38
CA ASP A 181 0.57 -4.80 -24.73
C ASP A 181 0.93 -6.15 -24.09
N CYS A 182 2.07 -6.22 -23.42
CA CYS A 182 2.51 -7.42 -22.73
C CYS A 182 3.31 -7.11 -21.46
N PHE A 183 3.18 -8.02 -20.52
CA PHE A 183 3.84 -8.00 -19.22
C PHE A 183 4.47 -9.36 -18.97
N TYR A 184 5.29 -9.46 -17.96
CA TYR A 184 6.00 -10.69 -17.64
C TYR A 184 5.81 -11.01 -16.16
N THR A 185 5.48 -12.27 -15.85
CA THR A 185 5.27 -12.74 -14.49
C THR A 185 6.13 -13.95 -14.17
N SER A 186 6.61 -14.03 -12.94
CA SER A 186 7.38 -15.13 -12.41
C SER A 186 7.00 -15.47 -10.98
N LEU A 187 7.11 -16.74 -10.60
CA LEU A 187 7.10 -17.14 -9.19
C LEU A 187 8.34 -16.58 -8.49
N LEU A 188 8.15 -15.95 -7.32
CA LEU A 188 9.24 -15.40 -6.51
C LEU A 188 10.27 -16.45 -6.10
N SER A 189 9.84 -17.71 -5.92
CA SER A 189 10.71 -18.84 -5.60
C SER A 189 11.64 -19.28 -6.74
N LYS A 190 11.33 -18.91 -7.99
CA LYS A 190 12.12 -19.30 -9.17
C LYS A 190 13.23 -18.30 -9.51
N LEU A 191 13.11 -17.05 -9.05
CA LEU A 191 14.10 -16.03 -9.33
C LEU A 191 15.44 -16.36 -8.66
N SER A 192 16.52 -16.10 -9.36
CA SER A 192 17.86 -16.32 -8.85
C SER A 192 18.10 -15.51 -7.57
N ASN A 193 18.56 -16.18 -6.53
CA ASN A 193 18.88 -15.54 -5.25
C ASN A 193 20.28 -15.97 -4.76
N ASN A 194 21.10 -14.98 -4.45
CA ASN A 194 22.41 -15.19 -3.83
C ASN A 194 22.44 -14.67 -2.38
N SER A 195 21.31 -14.15 -1.85
CA SER A 195 21.27 -13.52 -0.52
C SER A 195 20.90 -14.56 0.55
N ASP A 196 21.65 -14.56 1.63
CA ASP A 196 21.30 -15.28 2.85
C ASP A 196 20.42 -14.37 3.74
N PHE A 197 19.20 -14.79 3.99
CA PHE A 197 18.22 -14.06 4.80
C PHE A 197 18.11 -14.59 6.24
N SER A 198 18.93 -15.57 6.63
CA SER A 198 18.77 -16.29 7.91
C SER A 198 18.75 -15.35 9.10
N LYS A 199 19.66 -14.40 9.15
CA LYS A 199 19.76 -13.43 10.25
C LYS A 199 18.53 -12.51 10.33
N ASP A 200 18.06 -12.01 9.20
CA ASP A 200 16.90 -11.09 9.15
C ASP A 200 15.59 -11.82 9.48
N LEU A 201 15.47 -13.08 9.07
CA LEU A 201 14.35 -13.96 9.44
C LEU A 201 14.32 -14.24 10.94
N GLU A 202 15.48 -14.52 11.57
CA GLU A 202 15.59 -14.69 13.03
C GLU A 202 15.24 -13.40 13.79
N LEU A 203 15.69 -12.24 13.31
CA LEU A 203 15.32 -10.95 13.89
C LEU A 203 13.80 -10.71 13.80
N SER A 204 13.17 -11.15 12.72
CA SER A 204 11.71 -11.04 12.56
C SER A 204 10.96 -11.91 13.57
N ILE A 205 11.43 -13.12 13.89
CA ILE A 205 10.86 -13.94 14.98
C ILE A 205 11.01 -13.25 16.34
N LYS A 206 12.20 -12.68 16.60
CA LYS A 206 12.44 -11.95 17.84
C LYS A 206 11.46 -10.79 17.99
N LYS A 207 11.31 -9.98 16.95
CA LYS A 207 10.33 -8.88 16.88
C LYS A 207 8.89 -9.38 17.11
N ALA A 208 8.49 -10.48 16.46
CA ALA A 208 7.18 -11.08 16.68
C ALA A 208 6.94 -11.42 18.16
N ASN A 209 7.96 -11.85 18.89
CA ASN A 209 7.84 -12.29 20.28
C ASN A 209 7.94 -11.14 21.30
N GLU A 210 8.30 -9.92 20.90
CA GLU A 210 8.38 -8.75 21.78
C GLU A 210 7.02 -8.29 22.31
N ILE A 211 5.95 -8.48 21.54
CA ILE A 211 4.59 -8.11 21.94
C ILE A 211 3.83 -9.34 22.41
N ASN A 212 3.34 -9.29 23.63
CA ASN A 212 2.40 -10.27 24.14
C ASN A 212 1.00 -9.91 23.64
N LEU A 213 0.34 -10.81 22.91
CA LEU A 213 -1.01 -10.58 22.38
C LEU A 213 -2.07 -10.35 23.47
N TYR A 214 -1.86 -10.85 24.69
CA TYR A 214 -2.76 -10.57 25.82
C TYR A 214 -2.72 -9.10 26.26
N GLU A 215 -1.67 -8.37 25.92
CA GLU A 215 -1.54 -6.93 26.21
C GLU A 215 -2.17 -6.04 25.12
N MET A 216 -2.52 -6.60 23.96
CA MET A 216 -3.25 -5.88 22.93
C MET A 216 -4.71 -5.68 23.32
N SER A 217 -5.16 -4.44 23.29
CA SER A 217 -6.54 -4.07 23.59
C SER A 217 -7.29 -3.67 22.32
N PHE A 218 -8.54 -4.13 22.19
CA PHE A 218 -9.47 -3.77 21.11
C PHE A 218 -10.66 -3.03 21.71
N ASN A 219 -10.49 -1.74 21.94
CA ASN A 219 -11.51 -0.93 22.57
C ASN A 219 -12.38 -0.22 21.53
N PRO A 220 -13.71 -0.17 21.70
CA PRO A 220 -14.57 0.58 20.80
C PRO A 220 -14.25 2.08 20.85
N VAL A 221 -14.41 2.75 19.75
CA VAL A 221 -14.24 4.21 19.67
C VAL A 221 -15.48 4.89 20.24
N ILE A 222 -15.26 5.71 21.28
CA ILE A 222 -16.32 6.47 21.96
C ILE A 222 -16.34 7.97 21.65
N LYS A 223 -15.34 8.45 20.92
CA LYS A 223 -15.18 9.85 20.45
C LYS A 223 -14.41 9.86 19.14
N SER A 224 -14.27 11.00 18.48
CA SER A 224 -13.45 11.12 17.29
C SER A 224 -12.05 10.54 17.51
N LEU A 225 -11.64 9.65 16.60
CA LEU A 225 -10.35 8.97 16.67
C LEU A 225 -9.21 9.96 16.39
N LYS A 226 -8.16 9.86 17.22
CA LYS A 226 -6.89 10.56 16.99
C LYS A 226 -5.80 9.51 16.79
N TYR A 227 -5.39 9.30 15.55
CA TYR A 227 -4.38 8.28 15.20
C TYR A 227 -3.06 8.49 15.93
N ASP A 228 -2.59 9.74 16.05
CA ASP A 228 -1.32 10.07 16.72
C ASP A 228 -1.29 9.70 18.21
N SER A 229 -2.44 9.44 18.80
CA SER A 229 -2.55 9.07 20.21
C SER A 229 -2.57 7.55 20.44
N LEU A 230 -2.57 6.74 19.39
CA LEU A 230 -2.58 5.28 19.49
C LEU A 230 -1.18 4.74 19.82
N SER A 231 -1.09 3.89 20.81
CA SER A 231 0.13 3.13 21.10
C SER A 231 0.21 1.89 20.20
N LYS A 232 1.41 1.33 20.04
CA LYS A 232 1.64 0.09 19.26
C LYS A 232 0.87 -1.15 19.77
N LYS A 233 0.34 -1.12 20.99
CA LYS A 233 -0.45 -2.21 21.61
C LYS A 233 -1.94 -1.90 21.65
N GLU A 234 -2.35 -0.72 21.19
CA GLU A 234 -3.72 -0.26 21.25
C GLU A 234 -4.37 -0.30 19.88
N CYS A 235 -5.37 -1.13 19.74
CA CYS A 235 -6.22 -1.19 18.56
C CYS A 235 -7.60 -0.62 18.90
N LYS A 236 -8.24 -0.02 17.92
CA LYS A 236 -9.61 0.48 18.05
C LYS A 236 -10.53 -0.30 17.11
N THR A 237 -11.68 -0.72 17.64
CA THR A 237 -12.77 -1.23 16.83
C THR A 237 -13.75 -0.10 16.56
N LEU A 238 -14.09 0.13 15.32
CA LEU A 238 -15.00 1.19 14.93
C LEU A 238 -15.93 0.74 13.80
N GLU A 239 -17.09 1.35 13.75
CA GLU A 239 -18.00 1.26 12.61
C GLU A 239 -17.93 2.60 11.85
N GLY A 240 -17.77 2.54 10.53
CA GLY A 240 -17.64 3.76 9.75
C GLY A 240 -17.55 3.52 8.26
N ILE A 241 -17.17 4.57 7.57
CA ILE A 241 -17.08 4.61 6.10
C ILE A 241 -15.62 4.89 5.72
N PRO A 242 -14.87 3.87 5.24
CA PRO A 242 -13.67 4.15 4.45
C PRO A 242 -14.10 4.88 3.18
N PHE A 243 -13.46 6.01 2.95
CA PHE A 243 -13.80 6.95 1.90
C PHE A 243 -12.64 7.10 0.94
N PHE A 244 -12.87 6.92 -0.35
CA PHE A 244 -11.88 7.10 -1.40
C PHE A 244 -12.37 8.09 -2.43
N ALA A 245 -11.54 9.10 -2.74
CA ALA A 245 -11.77 10.02 -3.85
C ALA A 245 -10.59 9.92 -4.83
N ASP A 246 -10.82 9.50 -6.07
CA ASP A 246 -9.81 9.16 -7.07
C ASP A 246 -9.98 10.01 -8.34
N VAL A 247 -8.94 10.75 -8.75
CA VAL A 247 -8.99 11.60 -9.93
C VAL A 247 -9.05 10.76 -11.20
N ARG A 248 -10.05 11.00 -12.03
CA ARG A 248 -10.25 10.24 -13.27
C ARG A 248 -9.26 10.64 -14.35
N ASN A 249 -8.70 9.63 -15.04
CA ASN A 249 -7.76 9.81 -16.16
C ASN A 249 -6.50 10.61 -15.78
N PHE A 250 -6.12 10.59 -14.51
CA PHE A 250 -4.96 11.32 -14.03
C PHE A 250 -3.66 10.80 -14.65
N THR A 251 -3.44 9.48 -14.58
CA THR A 251 -2.21 8.82 -15.05
C THR A 251 -1.91 9.08 -16.53
N SER A 252 -2.95 9.18 -17.38
CA SER A 252 -2.76 9.45 -18.82
C SER A 252 -2.22 10.85 -19.10
N LYS A 253 -2.41 11.80 -18.19
CA LYS A 253 -1.92 13.17 -18.33
C LYS A 253 -0.43 13.33 -18.00
N PHE A 254 0.15 12.39 -17.27
CA PHE A 254 1.60 12.38 -16.98
C PHE A 254 2.45 11.76 -18.09
N ASN A 255 1.85 11.12 -19.09
CA ASN A 255 2.55 10.54 -20.23
C ASN A 255 2.86 11.58 -21.33
N GLU A 256 2.25 12.76 -21.26
CA GLU A 256 2.38 13.81 -22.26
C GLU A 256 3.46 14.81 -21.82
N ASP A 257 4.70 14.55 -22.25
CA ASP A 257 5.82 15.51 -22.24
C ASP A 257 6.34 15.98 -20.86
N ASP A 258 7.59 15.65 -20.55
CA ASP A 258 8.31 16.05 -19.32
C ASP A 258 8.33 17.59 -19.11
N SER A 259 8.08 18.38 -20.16
CA SER A 259 8.07 19.86 -20.10
C SER A 259 6.96 20.45 -19.23
N ASN A 260 5.89 19.69 -18.93
CA ASN A 260 4.74 20.13 -18.13
C ASN A 260 4.66 19.52 -16.74
N LEU A 261 5.62 18.73 -16.33
CA LEU A 261 5.56 17.87 -15.17
C LEU A 261 5.48 18.66 -13.85
N GLU A 262 6.21 19.77 -13.75
CA GLU A 262 6.14 20.68 -12.58
C GLU A 262 4.75 21.30 -12.41
N GLN A 263 4.17 21.81 -13.49
CA GLN A 263 2.82 22.38 -13.46
C GLN A 263 1.76 21.34 -13.10
N MET A 264 1.92 20.12 -13.60
CA MET A 264 1.06 19.00 -13.27
C MET A 264 1.17 18.61 -11.78
N THR A 265 2.37 18.65 -11.22
CA THR A 265 2.60 18.39 -9.79
C THR A 265 1.91 19.46 -8.92
N ILE A 266 2.09 20.75 -9.24
CA ILE A 266 1.43 21.86 -8.54
C ILE A 266 -0.11 21.71 -8.64
N LYS A 267 -0.62 21.42 -9.84
CA LYS A 267 -2.07 21.19 -10.03
C LYS A 267 -2.57 20.03 -9.16
N THR A 268 -1.81 18.95 -9.08
CA THR A 268 -2.16 17.78 -8.27
C THR A 268 -2.17 18.11 -6.79
N GLN A 269 -1.17 18.82 -6.29
CA GLN A 269 -1.13 19.30 -4.92
C GLN A 269 -2.38 20.12 -4.56
N ASN A 270 -2.77 21.04 -5.44
CA ASN A 270 -3.97 21.86 -5.23
C ASN A 270 -5.27 21.03 -5.21
N ILE A 271 -5.36 20.00 -6.06
CA ILE A 271 -6.49 19.07 -6.07
C ILE A 271 -6.54 18.28 -4.77
N LEU A 272 -5.42 17.67 -4.36
CA LEU A 272 -5.33 16.89 -3.13
C LEU A 272 -5.61 17.74 -1.89
N GLN A 273 -5.08 18.99 -1.83
CA GLN A 273 -5.40 19.94 -0.77
C GLN A 273 -6.90 20.23 -0.70
N SER A 274 -7.56 20.37 -1.85
CA SER A 274 -9.01 20.64 -1.91
C SER A 274 -9.83 19.43 -1.44
N MET A 275 -9.40 18.21 -1.78
CA MET A 275 -10.01 16.98 -1.29
C MET A 275 -9.85 16.83 0.23
N TYR A 276 -8.62 17.00 0.74
CA TYR A 276 -8.31 17.00 2.16
C TYR A 276 -9.17 17.99 2.94
N THR A 277 -9.21 19.25 2.48
CA THR A 277 -10.01 20.30 3.11
C THR A 277 -11.49 19.91 3.16
N SER A 278 -12.01 19.35 2.06
CA SER A 278 -13.41 18.90 1.99
C SER A 278 -13.72 17.77 2.98
N VAL A 279 -12.78 16.85 3.19
CA VAL A 279 -12.88 15.77 4.18
C VAL A 279 -12.90 16.35 5.60
N ILE A 280 -11.91 17.18 5.93
CA ILE A 280 -11.76 17.72 7.31
C ILE A 280 -12.91 18.63 7.71
N GLU A 281 -13.39 19.48 6.81
CA GLU A 281 -14.51 20.39 7.08
C GLU A 281 -15.86 19.67 7.21
N ASN A 282 -15.94 18.40 6.80
CA ASN A 282 -17.10 17.54 7.01
C ASN A 282 -16.82 16.43 8.06
N ASN A 283 -16.01 16.72 9.08
CA ASN A 283 -15.70 15.84 10.20
C ASN A 283 -15.06 14.48 9.82
N GLY A 284 -14.51 14.36 8.61
CA GLY A 284 -13.72 13.20 8.21
C GLY A 284 -12.30 13.25 8.77
N ILE A 285 -11.67 12.11 8.81
CA ILE A 285 -10.27 11.96 9.20
C ILE A 285 -9.50 11.60 7.94
N HIS A 286 -8.58 12.46 7.51
CA HIS A 286 -7.63 12.11 6.49
C HIS A 286 -6.71 10.98 7.00
N VAL A 287 -6.54 9.94 6.21
CA VAL A 287 -5.66 8.81 6.54
C VAL A 287 -4.35 8.95 5.78
N GLN A 288 -4.43 9.07 4.46
CA GLN A 288 -3.26 9.27 3.58
C GLN A 288 -3.67 9.57 2.14
N PHE A 289 -2.76 10.15 1.38
CA PHE A 289 -2.86 10.16 -0.08
C PHE A 289 -2.28 8.88 -0.69
N GLN A 290 -2.81 8.43 -1.82
CA GLN A 290 -2.31 7.30 -2.60
C GLN A 290 -2.14 7.75 -4.06
N GLY A 291 -1.04 8.44 -4.35
CA GLY A 291 -0.87 9.14 -5.62
C GLY A 291 -1.88 10.29 -5.75
N ASP A 292 -2.78 10.18 -6.70
CA ASP A 292 -3.85 11.15 -6.97
C ASP A 292 -5.18 10.85 -6.23
N ARG A 293 -5.13 10.00 -5.23
CA ARG A 293 -6.29 9.56 -4.46
C ARG A 293 -6.22 10.04 -3.02
N GLU A 294 -7.32 10.59 -2.51
CA GLU A 294 -7.58 10.81 -1.09
C GLU A 294 -8.14 9.53 -0.48
N PHE A 295 -7.55 9.06 0.61
CA PHE A 295 -8.12 8.05 1.50
C PHE A 295 -8.44 8.68 2.83
N ALA A 296 -9.70 8.65 3.21
CA ALA A 296 -10.22 9.19 4.45
C ALA A 296 -11.12 8.20 5.19
N LEU A 297 -11.41 8.51 6.43
CA LEU A 297 -12.27 7.74 7.30
C LEU A 297 -13.32 8.63 7.94
N PHE A 298 -14.58 8.20 7.87
CA PHE A 298 -15.69 8.73 8.66
C PHE A 298 -16.18 7.62 9.57
N HIS A 299 -16.33 7.86 10.89
CA HIS A 299 -16.75 6.81 11.81
C HIS A 299 -17.78 7.28 12.82
N ASN A 300 -18.62 6.31 13.25
CA ASN A 300 -19.62 6.52 14.28
C ASN A 300 -18.98 6.57 15.68
N TYR A 301 -19.53 7.40 16.58
CA TYR A 301 -19.17 7.40 18.01
C TYR A 301 -20.31 8.00 18.83
N LYS A 302 -20.66 7.38 19.98
CA LYS A 302 -21.80 7.76 20.82
C LYS A 302 -23.06 8.01 19.96
N ASP A 303 -23.60 9.23 20.04
CA ASP A 303 -24.81 9.67 19.35
C ASP A 303 -24.52 10.25 17.96
N TYR A 304 -23.25 10.27 17.53
CA TYR A 304 -22.85 10.78 16.22
C TYR A 304 -22.81 9.66 15.17
N THR A 305 -23.46 9.92 14.03
CA THR A 305 -23.43 9.05 12.85
C THR A 305 -22.77 9.77 11.68
N CYS A 306 -21.84 9.09 11.03
CA CYS A 306 -20.96 9.69 10.01
C CYS A 306 -21.57 9.76 8.59
N TYR A 307 -22.73 9.17 8.33
CA TYR A 307 -23.24 8.98 6.97
C TYR A 307 -23.46 10.30 6.22
N LYS A 308 -24.07 11.27 6.86
CA LYS A 308 -24.36 12.56 6.24
C LYS A 308 -23.08 13.28 5.86
N ASP A 309 -22.11 13.29 6.76
CA ASP A 309 -20.85 14.01 6.58
C ASP A 309 -19.99 13.38 5.48
N ALA A 310 -19.95 12.04 5.41
CA ALA A 310 -19.26 11.35 4.32
C ALA A 310 -19.88 11.67 2.95
N ILE A 311 -21.21 11.74 2.83
CA ILE A 311 -21.89 12.12 1.60
C ILE A 311 -21.61 13.59 1.25
N LEU A 312 -21.69 14.50 2.21
CA LEU A 312 -21.42 15.92 1.99
C LEU A 312 -19.98 16.17 1.56
N ALA A 313 -19.00 15.50 2.18
CA ALA A 313 -17.61 15.55 1.75
C ALA A 313 -17.45 15.10 0.29
N GLY A 314 -18.08 13.99 -0.10
CA GLY A 314 -18.05 13.50 -1.47
C GLY A 314 -18.64 14.47 -2.49
N LEU A 315 -19.81 15.06 -2.20
CA LEU A 315 -20.44 16.07 -3.06
C LEU A 315 -19.57 17.32 -3.20
N ARG A 316 -19.00 17.80 -2.09
CA ARG A 316 -18.11 18.96 -2.09
C ARG A 316 -16.83 18.69 -2.89
N ILE A 317 -16.21 17.51 -2.75
CA ILE A 317 -15.04 17.13 -3.55
C ILE A 317 -15.38 17.16 -5.04
N ILE A 318 -16.52 16.59 -5.46
CA ILE A 318 -16.96 16.62 -6.85
C ILE A 318 -17.05 18.06 -7.38
N ASP A 319 -17.61 18.98 -6.60
CA ASP A 319 -17.80 20.36 -7.03
C ASP A 319 -16.48 21.14 -7.07
N VAL A 320 -15.63 21.00 -6.06
CA VAL A 320 -14.33 21.69 -6.00
C VAL A 320 -13.39 21.19 -7.08
N VAL A 321 -13.31 19.86 -7.31
CA VAL A 321 -12.40 19.26 -8.28
C VAL A 321 -12.76 19.63 -9.73
N LYS A 322 -14.02 19.90 -10.03
CA LYS A 322 -14.45 20.45 -11.34
C LYS A 322 -13.79 21.77 -11.68
N THR A 323 -13.45 22.61 -10.71
CA THR A 323 -12.76 23.89 -10.95
C THR A 323 -11.37 23.71 -11.56
N PHE A 324 -10.76 22.55 -11.35
CA PHE A 324 -9.48 22.14 -11.96
C PHE A 324 -9.65 21.44 -13.32
N GLN A 325 -10.87 21.39 -13.87
CA GLN A 325 -11.22 20.73 -15.12
C GLN A 325 -10.87 19.22 -15.14
N VAL A 326 -11.07 18.55 -14.00
CA VAL A 326 -10.93 17.10 -13.87
C VAL A 326 -12.17 16.51 -13.19
N ASN A 327 -12.38 15.22 -13.39
CA ASN A 327 -13.43 14.47 -12.73
C ASN A 327 -12.86 13.63 -11.62
N VAL A 328 -13.66 13.29 -10.62
CA VAL A 328 -13.30 12.42 -9.51
C VAL A 328 -14.32 11.28 -9.39
N GLY A 329 -13.84 10.10 -9.00
CA GLY A 329 -14.68 8.98 -8.60
C GLY A 329 -14.67 8.84 -7.08
N ILE A 330 -15.86 8.77 -6.46
CA ILE A 330 -16.00 8.58 -5.02
C ILE A 330 -16.42 7.12 -4.74
N GLY A 331 -15.69 6.48 -3.82
CA GLY A 331 -16.04 5.16 -3.28
C GLY A 331 -16.26 5.24 -1.77
N GLN A 332 -17.40 4.71 -1.31
CA GLN A 332 -17.78 4.69 0.10
C GLN A 332 -18.44 3.36 0.44
N SER A 333 -18.14 2.78 1.58
CA SER A 333 -18.79 1.57 2.08
C SER A 333 -18.86 1.61 3.60
N LEU A 334 -20.02 1.30 4.16
CA LEU A 334 -20.16 1.16 5.61
C LEU A 334 -19.66 -0.20 6.06
N GLY A 335 -18.88 -0.24 7.13
CA GLY A 335 -18.41 -1.49 7.68
C GLY A 335 -17.72 -1.34 9.03
N LYS A 336 -17.44 -2.48 9.64
CA LYS A 336 -16.58 -2.59 10.82
C LYS A 336 -15.13 -2.49 10.38
N MET A 337 -14.34 -1.79 11.16
CA MET A 337 -12.91 -1.57 10.89
C MET A 337 -12.10 -1.67 12.18
N TYR A 338 -10.81 -1.91 11.99
CA TYR A 338 -9.80 -1.89 13.04
C TYR A 338 -8.77 -0.79 12.73
N ALA A 339 -8.41 0.02 13.72
CA ALA A 339 -7.39 1.07 13.62
C ALA A 339 -6.32 0.85 14.72
#